data_a1f7438dab99ddf4b664c12d31c62c78
#
_entry.id   a1f7438dab99ddf4b664c12d31c62c78
#
_cell.length_a   1.000
_cell.length_b   1.000
_cell.length_c   1.000
_cell.angle_alpha   90.00
_cell.angle_beta   90.00
_cell.angle_gamma   90.00
#
_symmetry.space_group_name_H-M   'P 1'
#
loop_
_entity.id
_entity.type
_entity.pdbx_description
1 polymer ?
#
loop_
_entity_poly.entity_id
_entity_poly.type
_entity_poly.pdbx_seq_one_letter_code
_entity_poly.pdbx_strand_id
1 'polypeptide(L)'
;KTSEHTRKAHSLEEVFEYINYWDTERKNLPVATDGIVLKVNSLRQQKNLGFTAKSPRWAIAYKFQAERALTRLNRITYQVGRTGAVTPVANLDPVQLSGTIVKRASLHNADIIEGLDLHIGDMVYVEKGGEIIPKITGVDKDARSMLIGEKVKFITHCPECGSKLIRFEGEAAHYCPNETACPPQIKGKIEHFISRKAMNIDGLGPETVDMFYRLGLIKDTADLYQLKTDDIKNLERMGEKSAENIVNGIAASKEVPFERVLFALGIRFVGETVAKKIAKSFTDIEELENADLEKLKNIDEIGEKIAQSIITYFSNPVNRELVERLKSNGLQLHRTEEDLSGYTDKLAGQSIVISGVFTHHSRDEYKEMIEKNGGKNVGSISSKTSFILAGENMGPAKLEKAQKLGVI
;
A
#
# COMPACT_ATOMS: atom_id res chain seq x y z
N LYS A 1 -10.84 -13.18 23.39
CA LYS A 1 -11.08 -14.64 23.45
C LYS A 1 -10.22 -15.32 22.39
N THR A 2 -9.46 -16.35 22.75
CA THR A 2 -8.81 -17.26 21.80
C THR A 2 -9.86 -18.24 21.28
N SER A 3 -9.70 -18.71 20.03
CA SER A 3 -10.52 -19.79 19.49
C SER A 3 -10.32 -21.05 20.31
N GLU A 4 -11.37 -21.81 20.58
CA GLU A 4 -11.32 -23.13 21.23
C GLU A 4 -10.53 -24.17 20.41
N HIS A 5 -10.35 -23.90 19.11
CA HIS A 5 -9.54 -24.71 18.21
C HIS A 5 -8.04 -24.38 18.28
N THR A 6 -7.60 -23.45 19.15
CA THR A 6 -6.18 -23.10 19.30
C THR A 6 -5.42 -24.25 19.97
N ARG A 7 -4.32 -24.68 19.35
CA ARG A 7 -3.43 -25.74 19.87
C ARG A 7 -2.01 -25.22 20.04
N LYS A 8 -1.32 -25.63 21.08
CA LYS A 8 0.12 -25.42 21.25
C LYS A 8 0.86 -26.59 20.59
N ALA A 9 1.82 -26.30 19.74
CA ALA A 9 2.71 -27.27 19.09
C ALA A 9 4.13 -27.14 19.65
N HIS A 10 4.81 -28.27 19.79
CA HIS A 10 6.17 -28.39 20.32
C HIS A 10 7.19 -28.83 19.26
N SER A 11 6.73 -29.30 18.10
CA SER A 11 7.57 -29.70 16.97
C SER A 11 6.95 -29.27 15.64
N LEU A 12 7.73 -29.38 14.57
CA LEU A 12 7.24 -29.12 13.19
C LEU A 12 6.22 -30.19 12.77
N GLU A 13 6.39 -31.42 13.20
CA GLU A 13 5.48 -32.52 12.91
C GLU A 13 4.09 -32.21 13.47
N GLU A 14 3.99 -31.77 14.73
CA GLU A 14 2.73 -31.34 15.34
C GLU A 14 2.10 -30.15 14.63
N VAL A 15 2.90 -29.24 14.08
CA VAL A 15 2.40 -28.11 13.26
C VAL A 15 1.78 -28.64 11.97
N PHE A 16 2.47 -29.55 11.25
CA PHE A 16 1.95 -30.12 10.01
C PHE A 16 0.73 -31.00 10.22
N GLU A 17 0.68 -31.78 11.31
CA GLU A 17 -0.53 -32.52 11.70
C GLU A 17 -1.73 -31.59 11.88
N TYR A 18 -1.52 -30.46 12.55
CA TYR A 18 -2.58 -29.47 12.77
C TYR A 18 -3.02 -28.81 11.46
N ILE A 19 -2.09 -28.48 10.56
CA ILE A 19 -2.37 -27.95 9.21
C ILE A 19 -3.21 -28.95 8.42
N ASN A 20 -2.77 -30.21 8.33
CA ASN A 20 -3.45 -31.26 7.57
C ASN A 20 -4.85 -31.57 8.13
N TYR A 21 -5.00 -31.58 9.44
CA TYR A 21 -6.30 -31.75 10.09
C TYR A 21 -7.28 -30.66 9.67
N TRP A 22 -6.86 -29.38 9.77
CA TRP A 22 -7.73 -28.26 9.44
C TRP A 22 -7.92 -28.03 7.95
N ASP A 23 -7.04 -28.49 7.10
CA ASP A 23 -7.28 -28.44 5.66
C ASP A 23 -8.53 -29.22 5.25
N THR A 24 -8.83 -30.29 5.98
CA THR A 24 -10.04 -31.12 5.79
C THR A 24 -11.22 -30.62 6.62
N GLU A 25 -11.01 -30.48 7.96
CA GLU A 25 -12.09 -30.27 8.93
C GLU A 25 -12.62 -28.81 8.95
N ARG A 26 -11.92 -27.85 8.36
CA ARG A 26 -12.36 -26.44 8.29
C ARG A 26 -13.72 -26.26 7.63
N LYS A 27 -14.12 -27.19 6.76
CA LYS A 27 -15.43 -27.19 6.08
C LYS A 27 -16.60 -27.37 7.04
N ASN A 28 -16.34 -27.97 8.20
CA ASN A 28 -17.31 -28.24 9.26
C ASN A 28 -17.41 -27.08 10.27
N LEU A 29 -16.60 -26.02 10.12
CA LEU A 29 -16.67 -24.85 10.99
C LEU A 29 -17.89 -23.98 10.65
N PRO A 30 -18.49 -23.32 11.66
CA PRO A 30 -19.62 -22.40 11.44
C PRO A 30 -19.23 -21.13 10.69
N VAL A 31 -17.92 -20.89 10.50
CA VAL A 31 -17.36 -19.73 9.81
C VAL A 31 -16.37 -20.20 8.74
N ALA A 32 -16.38 -19.55 7.59
CA ALA A 32 -15.41 -19.83 6.54
C ALA A 32 -13.99 -19.47 7.00
N THR A 33 -13.06 -20.41 6.83
CA THR A 33 -11.66 -20.29 7.26
C THR A 33 -10.75 -20.58 6.08
N ASP A 34 -9.87 -19.64 5.76
CA ASP A 34 -8.95 -19.70 4.61
C ASP A 34 -7.51 -20.08 4.97
N GLY A 35 -7.21 -20.19 6.26
CA GLY A 35 -5.86 -20.51 6.73
C GLY A 35 -5.74 -20.62 8.23
N ILE A 36 -4.52 -20.78 8.68
CA ILE A 36 -4.11 -20.88 10.08
C ILE A 36 -3.07 -19.81 10.37
N VAL A 37 -3.06 -19.28 11.59
CA VAL A 37 -2.01 -18.37 12.05
C VAL A 37 -1.12 -19.08 13.05
N LEU A 38 0.14 -19.26 12.70
CA LEU A 38 1.18 -19.78 13.58
C LEU A 38 1.84 -18.62 14.32
N LYS A 39 1.96 -18.74 15.64
CA LYS A 39 2.53 -17.69 16.48
C LYS A 39 3.59 -18.26 17.40
N VAL A 40 4.68 -17.53 17.60
CA VAL A 40 5.65 -17.86 18.66
C VAL A 40 4.93 -17.77 20.02
N ASN A 41 4.97 -18.85 20.82
CA ASN A 41 4.20 -18.92 22.07
C ASN A 41 4.79 -18.08 23.21
N SER A 42 6.10 -17.89 23.24
CA SER A 42 6.78 -17.10 24.29
C SER A 42 6.59 -15.60 24.07
N LEU A 43 5.92 -14.92 24.99
CA LEU A 43 5.74 -13.46 24.95
C LEU A 43 7.07 -12.70 24.96
N ARG A 44 8.11 -13.22 25.65
CA ARG A 44 9.45 -12.65 25.62
C ARG A 44 10.05 -12.71 24.21
N GLN A 45 9.93 -13.86 23.54
CA GLN A 45 10.41 -14.01 22.15
C GLN A 45 9.59 -13.17 21.18
N GLN A 46 8.28 -13.01 21.34
CA GLN A 46 7.45 -12.12 20.55
C GLN A 46 7.93 -10.68 20.66
N LYS A 47 8.20 -10.20 21.90
CA LYS A 47 8.73 -8.86 22.16
C LYS A 47 10.08 -8.65 21.49
N ASN A 48 10.96 -9.65 21.53
CA ASN A 48 12.30 -9.59 20.92
C ASN A 48 12.27 -9.57 19.39
N LEU A 49 11.36 -10.34 18.77
CA LEU A 49 11.18 -10.37 17.33
C LEU A 49 10.56 -9.07 16.81
N GLY A 50 9.69 -8.44 17.62
CA GLY A 50 9.06 -7.17 17.30
C GLY A 50 8.12 -7.24 16.10
N PHE A 51 7.99 -6.10 15.42
CA PHE A 51 7.08 -5.89 14.31
C PHE A 51 7.82 -5.36 13.08
N THR A 52 7.23 -5.57 11.91
CA THR A 52 7.47 -4.74 10.73
C THR A 52 6.51 -3.55 10.77
N ALA A 53 6.60 -2.64 9.80
CA ALA A 53 5.64 -1.53 9.70
C ALA A 53 4.17 -1.97 9.61
N LYS A 54 3.90 -3.23 9.22
CA LYS A 54 2.52 -3.71 8.95
C LYS A 54 2.13 -4.99 9.68
N SER A 55 3.09 -5.76 10.18
CA SER A 55 2.81 -7.10 10.71
C SER A 55 3.80 -7.52 11.79
N PRO A 56 3.41 -8.41 12.72
CA PRO A 56 4.32 -8.98 13.69
C PRO A 56 5.33 -9.92 13.00
N ARG A 57 6.58 -9.92 13.45
CA ARG A 57 7.62 -10.85 12.99
C ARG A 57 7.52 -12.23 13.63
N TRP A 58 6.74 -12.36 14.68
CA TRP A 58 6.53 -13.57 15.47
C TRP A 58 5.26 -14.34 15.09
N ALA A 59 4.58 -13.94 14.02
CA ALA A 59 3.42 -14.63 13.49
C ALA A 59 3.53 -14.80 11.97
N ILE A 60 3.07 -15.96 11.49
CA ILE A 60 2.99 -16.27 10.06
C ILE A 60 1.62 -16.89 9.76
N ALA A 61 1.00 -16.43 8.68
CA ALA A 61 -0.22 -17.03 8.17
C ALA A 61 0.11 -18.13 7.17
N TYR A 62 -0.42 -19.33 7.42
CA TYR A 62 -0.46 -20.41 6.45
C TYR A 62 -1.83 -20.40 5.78
N LYS A 63 -1.86 -20.20 4.48
CA LYS A 63 -3.10 -20.22 3.70
C LYS A 63 -3.32 -21.60 3.07
N PHE A 64 -4.52 -22.14 3.24
CA PHE A 64 -4.91 -23.37 2.55
C PHE A 64 -4.96 -23.15 1.05
N GLN A 65 -4.91 -24.24 0.29
CA GLN A 65 -5.08 -24.17 -1.15
C GLN A 65 -6.45 -23.54 -1.47
N ALA A 66 -6.43 -22.58 -2.39
CA ALA A 66 -7.64 -21.91 -2.82
C ALA A 66 -8.60 -22.88 -3.52
N GLU A 67 -9.90 -22.70 -3.27
CA GLU A 67 -10.92 -23.39 -4.07
C GLU A 67 -10.84 -22.91 -5.52
N ARG A 68 -11.10 -23.84 -6.45
CA ARG A 68 -11.02 -23.62 -7.87
C ARG A 68 -12.32 -24.01 -8.56
N ALA A 69 -12.82 -23.17 -9.44
CA ALA A 69 -14.01 -23.44 -10.22
C ALA A 69 -13.72 -23.27 -11.72
N LEU A 70 -14.43 -24.02 -12.56
CA LEU A 70 -14.35 -23.92 -14.01
C LEU A 70 -15.57 -23.17 -14.51
N THR A 71 -15.35 -22.15 -15.36
CA THR A 71 -16.43 -21.33 -15.93
C THR A 71 -16.04 -20.75 -17.27
N ARG A 72 -17.00 -20.26 -18.03
CA ARG A 72 -16.79 -19.73 -19.39
C ARG A 72 -16.38 -18.26 -19.34
N LEU A 73 -15.36 -17.90 -20.13
CA LEU A 73 -14.98 -16.53 -20.41
C LEU A 73 -15.86 -15.93 -21.51
N ASN A 74 -16.67 -14.93 -21.16
CA ASN A 74 -17.59 -14.28 -22.10
C ASN A 74 -16.96 -13.09 -22.82
N ARG A 75 -16.26 -12.23 -22.07
CA ARG A 75 -15.58 -11.04 -22.59
C ARG A 75 -14.53 -10.54 -21.60
N ILE A 76 -13.67 -9.64 -22.06
CA ILE A 76 -12.71 -8.91 -21.22
C ILE A 76 -13.09 -7.43 -21.20
N THR A 77 -13.11 -6.85 -20.02
CA THR A 77 -13.19 -5.40 -19.78
C THR A 77 -11.89 -4.92 -19.15
N TYR A 78 -11.62 -3.63 -19.26
CA TYR A 78 -10.39 -3.05 -18.73
C TYR A 78 -10.75 -1.95 -17.74
N GLN A 79 -10.07 -1.93 -16.60
CA GLN A 79 -10.25 -0.93 -15.56
C GLN A 79 -8.98 -0.10 -15.44
N VAL A 80 -9.15 1.22 -15.37
CA VAL A 80 -8.04 2.17 -15.17
C VAL A 80 -8.00 2.55 -13.71
N GLY A 81 -6.89 2.25 -13.05
CA GLY A 81 -6.67 2.60 -11.65
C GLY A 81 -6.17 4.04 -11.47
N ARG A 82 -6.08 4.47 -10.22
CA ARG A 82 -5.59 5.80 -9.80
C ARG A 82 -4.23 6.18 -10.39
N THR A 83 -3.34 5.22 -10.56
CA THR A 83 -2.00 5.43 -11.12
C THR A 83 -1.92 5.30 -12.63
N GLY A 84 -3.08 5.19 -13.30
CA GLY A 84 -3.16 4.90 -14.73
C GLY A 84 -2.98 3.43 -15.10
N ALA A 85 -2.67 2.55 -14.16
CA ALA A 85 -2.52 1.13 -14.44
C ALA A 85 -3.81 0.54 -15.00
N VAL A 86 -3.71 -0.16 -16.13
CA VAL A 86 -4.84 -0.77 -16.83
C VAL A 86 -4.88 -2.26 -16.51
N THR A 87 -5.93 -2.66 -15.80
CA THR A 87 -6.12 -4.04 -15.35
C THR A 87 -7.19 -4.73 -16.19
N PRO A 88 -6.87 -5.84 -16.87
CA PRO A 88 -7.87 -6.63 -17.59
C PRO A 88 -8.71 -7.46 -16.62
N VAL A 89 -10.02 -7.48 -16.84
CA VAL A 89 -11.00 -8.19 -16.03
C VAL A 89 -11.81 -9.14 -16.91
N ALA A 90 -11.71 -10.43 -16.62
CA ALA A 90 -12.53 -11.45 -17.24
C ALA A 90 -13.98 -11.34 -16.75
N ASN A 91 -14.93 -11.26 -17.67
CA ASN A 91 -16.36 -11.39 -17.38
C ASN A 91 -16.78 -12.83 -17.72
N LEU A 92 -17.38 -13.50 -16.77
CA LEU A 92 -17.55 -14.95 -16.70
C LEU A 92 -19.04 -15.31 -16.63
N ASP A 93 -19.38 -16.53 -17.04
CA ASP A 93 -20.63 -17.12 -16.61
C ASP A 93 -20.62 -17.23 -15.06
N PRO A 94 -21.76 -16.96 -14.42
CA PRO A 94 -21.82 -17.04 -12.96
C PRO A 94 -21.43 -18.42 -12.44
N VAL A 95 -20.48 -18.50 -11.53
CA VAL A 95 -20.03 -19.75 -10.92
C VAL A 95 -19.97 -19.63 -9.41
N GLN A 96 -20.39 -20.68 -8.71
CA GLN A 96 -20.29 -20.77 -7.25
C GLN A 96 -18.84 -21.05 -6.85
N LEU A 97 -18.28 -20.22 -5.98
CA LEU A 97 -16.91 -20.36 -5.49
C LEU A 97 -16.78 -19.76 -4.10
N SER A 98 -16.34 -20.56 -3.15
CA SER A 98 -16.12 -20.15 -1.74
C SER A 98 -17.32 -19.41 -1.15
N GLY A 99 -18.53 -20.00 -1.28
CA GLY A 99 -19.77 -19.45 -0.73
C GLY A 99 -20.33 -18.20 -1.42
N THR A 100 -19.74 -17.77 -2.55
CA THR A 100 -20.19 -16.60 -3.32
C THR A 100 -20.34 -16.92 -4.81
N ILE A 101 -21.18 -16.15 -5.51
CA ILE A 101 -21.30 -16.24 -6.96
C ILE A 101 -20.30 -15.29 -7.60
N VAL A 102 -19.32 -15.85 -8.32
CA VAL A 102 -18.30 -15.10 -9.05
C VAL A 102 -18.75 -14.89 -10.50
N LYS A 103 -18.73 -13.65 -10.95
CA LYS A 103 -19.05 -13.22 -12.32
C LYS A 103 -17.90 -12.50 -13.00
N ARG A 104 -16.89 -12.08 -12.25
CA ARG A 104 -15.72 -11.36 -12.75
C ARG A 104 -14.47 -11.83 -12.01
N ALA A 105 -13.34 -11.90 -12.74
CA ALA A 105 -12.05 -12.26 -12.17
C ALA A 105 -10.92 -11.44 -12.79
N SER A 106 -9.88 -11.15 -12.02
CA SER A 106 -8.72 -10.43 -12.52
C SER A 106 -7.87 -11.30 -13.45
N LEU A 107 -7.36 -10.67 -14.51
CA LEU A 107 -6.32 -11.23 -15.38
C LEU A 107 -4.97 -10.55 -15.17
N HIS A 108 -4.86 -9.73 -14.14
CA HIS A 108 -3.67 -9.00 -13.70
C HIS A 108 -3.08 -8.05 -14.78
N ASN A 109 -2.56 -8.58 -15.89
CA ASN A 109 -1.86 -7.81 -16.92
C ASN A 109 -1.84 -8.54 -18.27
N ALA A 110 -1.21 -7.93 -19.29
CA ALA A 110 -1.10 -8.48 -20.63
C ALA A 110 -0.31 -9.79 -20.67
N ASP A 111 0.74 -9.93 -19.86
CA ASP A 111 1.61 -11.12 -19.87
C ASP A 111 0.84 -12.37 -19.42
N ILE A 112 -0.09 -12.22 -18.48
CA ILE A 112 -0.97 -13.33 -18.05
C ILE A 112 -1.93 -13.72 -19.17
N ILE A 113 -2.52 -12.76 -19.89
CA ILE A 113 -3.41 -13.04 -21.04
C ILE A 113 -2.65 -13.83 -22.11
N GLU A 114 -1.43 -13.39 -22.43
CA GLU A 114 -0.59 -14.00 -23.45
C GLU A 114 -0.11 -15.40 -23.02
N GLY A 115 0.39 -15.53 -21.79
CA GLY A 115 0.87 -16.80 -21.23
C GLY A 115 -0.21 -17.87 -21.12
N LEU A 116 -1.46 -17.48 -20.88
CA LEU A 116 -2.62 -18.38 -20.88
C LEU A 116 -3.09 -18.72 -22.29
N ASP A 117 -2.62 -18.00 -23.32
CA ASP A 117 -3.12 -18.13 -24.70
C ASP A 117 -4.66 -18.04 -24.77
N LEU A 118 -5.19 -17.00 -24.16
CA LEU A 118 -6.61 -16.85 -23.86
C LEU A 118 -7.44 -16.51 -25.10
N HIS A 119 -8.60 -17.17 -25.26
CA HIS A 119 -9.60 -16.90 -26.30
C HIS A 119 -10.97 -16.62 -25.70
N ILE A 120 -11.77 -15.81 -26.34
CA ILE A 120 -13.15 -15.61 -25.94
C ILE A 120 -13.93 -16.92 -26.09
N GLY A 121 -14.66 -17.30 -25.07
CA GLY A 121 -15.37 -18.58 -25.01
C GLY A 121 -14.60 -19.72 -24.34
N ASP A 122 -13.32 -19.52 -23.97
CA ASP A 122 -12.54 -20.51 -23.22
C ASP A 122 -13.23 -20.89 -21.89
N MET A 123 -13.10 -22.14 -21.52
CA MET A 123 -13.33 -22.60 -20.16
C MET A 123 -12.09 -22.26 -19.32
N VAL A 124 -12.29 -21.44 -18.30
CA VAL A 124 -11.19 -20.90 -17.47
C VAL A 124 -11.34 -21.31 -16.03
N TYR A 125 -10.20 -21.55 -15.40
CA TYR A 125 -10.13 -21.84 -13.97
C TYR A 125 -10.06 -20.54 -13.19
N VAL A 126 -10.99 -20.37 -12.26
CA VAL A 126 -11.08 -19.24 -11.34
C VAL A 126 -10.74 -19.70 -9.94
N GLU A 127 -9.84 -18.99 -9.28
CA GLU A 127 -9.49 -19.19 -7.88
C GLU A 127 -9.87 -17.97 -7.05
N LYS A 128 -10.37 -18.23 -5.84
CA LYS A 128 -10.60 -17.22 -4.82
C LYS A 128 -9.93 -17.72 -3.55
N GLY A 129 -8.63 -17.42 -3.43
CA GLY A 129 -7.87 -17.65 -2.20
C GLY A 129 -8.16 -16.56 -1.17
N GLY A 130 -7.46 -16.54 -0.06
CA GLY A 130 -7.58 -15.53 1.00
C GLY A 130 -7.52 -14.06 0.54
N GLU A 131 -7.41 -13.83 -0.75
CA GLU A 131 -7.68 -12.58 -1.44
C GLU A 131 -9.17 -12.49 -1.77
N ILE A 132 -9.78 -11.36 -1.50
CA ILE A 132 -11.20 -11.10 -1.78
C ILE A 132 -11.48 -11.09 -3.29
N ILE A 133 -10.44 -10.86 -4.12
CA ILE A 133 -10.54 -10.69 -5.57
C ILE A 133 -10.31 -12.03 -6.29
N PRO A 134 -11.32 -12.56 -7.02
CA PRO A 134 -11.12 -13.74 -7.86
C PRO A 134 -10.10 -13.47 -8.98
N LYS A 135 -9.31 -14.49 -9.31
CA LYS A 135 -8.31 -14.43 -10.40
C LYS A 135 -8.39 -15.64 -11.32
N ILE A 136 -8.04 -15.44 -12.59
CA ILE A 136 -7.89 -16.52 -13.56
C ILE A 136 -6.52 -17.14 -13.39
N THR A 137 -6.46 -18.47 -13.24
CA THR A 137 -5.23 -19.22 -13.02
C THR A 137 -4.89 -20.22 -14.12
N GLY A 138 -5.84 -20.46 -15.03
CA GLY A 138 -5.62 -21.41 -16.13
C GLY A 138 -6.76 -21.44 -17.14
N VAL A 139 -6.51 -22.14 -18.22
CA VAL A 139 -7.48 -22.43 -19.30
C VAL A 139 -7.56 -23.94 -19.46
N ASP A 140 -8.77 -24.46 -19.57
CA ASP A 140 -9.00 -25.85 -19.99
C ASP A 140 -8.92 -25.93 -21.52
N LYS A 141 -7.72 -26.22 -22.02
CA LYS A 141 -7.45 -26.29 -23.46
C LYS A 141 -8.09 -27.50 -24.12
N ASP A 142 -8.33 -28.57 -23.34
CA ASP A 142 -8.97 -29.78 -23.86
C ASP A 142 -10.46 -29.56 -24.10
N ALA A 143 -11.07 -28.64 -23.39
CA ALA A 143 -12.45 -28.22 -23.60
C ALA A 143 -12.64 -27.23 -24.77
N ARG A 144 -11.57 -26.80 -25.46
CA ARG A 144 -11.70 -25.91 -26.62
C ARG A 144 -12.40 -26.60 -27.77
N SER A 145 -13.49 -26.00 -28.24
CA SER A 145 -14.17 -26.43 -29.46
C SER A 145 -13.54 -25.77 -30.69
N MET A 146 -13.81 -26.35 -31.87
CA MET A 146 -13.41 -25.74 -33.16
C MET A 146 -14.11 -24.37 -33.44
N LEU A 147 -15.12 -24.02 -32.65
CA LEU A 147 -15.86 -22.75 -32.69
C LEU A 147 -15.44 -21.79 -31.60
N ILE A 148 -14.21 -21.90 -31.08
CA ILE A 148 -13.69 -20.97 -30.11
C ILE A 148 -13.57 -19.55 -30.71
N GLY A 149 -13.81 -18.53 -29.92
CA GLY A 149 -13.70 -17.14 -30.35
C GLY A 149 -12.25 -16.69 -30.62
N GLU A 150 -12.12 -15.41 -30.92
CA GLU A 150 -10.84 -14.82 -31.25
C GLU A 150 -9.86 -14.87 -30.07
N LYS A 151 -8.57 -15.00 -30.39
CA LYS A 151 -7.50 -14.83 -29.39
C LYS A 151 -7.55 -13.43 -28.80
N VAL A 152 -7.50 -13.36 -27.47
CA VAL A 152 -7.51 -12.09 -26.75
C VAL A 152 -6.20 -11.36 -26.95
N LYS A 153 -6.30 -10.11 -27.41
CA LYS A 153 -5.18 -9.17 -27.49
C LYS A 153 -5.39 -8.06 -26.45
N PHE A 154 -4.34 -7.67 -25.78
CA PHE A 154 -4.40 -6.55 -24.86
C PHE A 154 -4.64 -5.24 -25.64
N ILE A 155 -5.40 -4.32 -25.07
CA ILE A 155 -5.72 -3.04 -25.70
C ILE A 155 -4.48 -2.14 -25.80
N THR A 156 -4.45 -1.30 -26.83
CA THR A 156 -3.35 -0.35 -27.08
C THR A 156 -3.66 1.07 -26.62
N HIS A 157 -4.94 1.37 -26.37
CA HIS A 157 -5.42 2.69 -25.96
C HIS A 157 -6.25 2.58 -24.69
N CYS A 158 -6.22 3.65 -23.90
CA CYS A 158 -6.99 3.76 -22.66
C CYS A 158 -8.50 3.69 -22.99
N PRO A 159 -9.27 2.81 -22.33
CA PRO A 159 -10.72 2.67 -22.60
C PRO A 159 -11.51 3.89 -22.13
N GLU A 160 -10.95 4.75 -21.30
CA GLU A 160 -11.64 5.89 -20.70
C GLU A 160 -11.35 7.22 -21.41
N CYS A 161 -10.09 7.46 -21.83
CA CYS A 161 -9.70 8.72 -22.42
C CYS A 161 -9.06 8.63 -23.82
N GLY A 162 -8.92 7.41 -24.37
CA GLY A 162 -8.37 7.17 -25.70
C GLY A 162 -6.85 7.36 -25.84
N SER A 163 -6.13 7.76 -24.79
CA SER A 163 -4.68 7.95 -24.85
C SER A 163 -3.95 6.64 -25.10
N LYS A 164 -2.89 6.66 -25.90
CA LYS A 164 -2.06 5.47 -26.15
C LYS A 164 -1.42 5.00 -24.85
N LEU A 165 -1.56 3.71 -24.54
CA LEU A 165 -0.97 3.10 -23.36
C LEU A 165 0.54 2.99 -23.50
N ILE A 166 1.23 3.13 -22.37
CA ILE A 166 2.68 2.94 -22.25
C ILE A 166 2.98 1.79 -21.31
N ARG A 167 4.12 1.14 -21.49
CA ARG A 167 4.65 0.13 -20.58
C ARG A 167 6.06 0.54 -20.20
N PHE A 168 6.33 0.66 -18.90
CA PHE A 168 7.68 0.95 -18.42
C PHE A 168 8.54 -0.31 -18.46
N GLU A 169 9.83 -0.13 -18.71
CA GLU A 169 10.79 -1.23 -18.70
C GLU A 169 10.80 -1.93 -17.32
N GLY A 170 10.77 -3.26 -17.34
CA GLY A 170 10.71 -4.08 -16.12
C GLY A 170 9.36 -4.09 -15.39
N GLU A 171 8.30 -3.48 -15.94
CA GLU A 171 6.97 -3.52 -15.37
C GLU A 171 6.01 -4.37 -16.23
N ALA A 172 5.16 -5.15 -15.55
CA ALA A 172 4.17 -6.00 -16.22
C ALA A 172 2.90 -5.23 -16.63
N ALA A 173 2.63 -4.11 -15.98
CA ALA A 173 1.42 -3.32 -16.21
C ALA A 173 1.58 -2.34 -17.39
N HIS A 174 0.47 -2.10 -18.09
CA HIS A 174 0.34 -1.00 -19.03
C HIS A 174 -0.33 0.18 -18.33
N TYR A 175 0.04 1.39 -18.70
CA TYR A 175 -0.42 2.60 -18.03
C TYR A 175 -1.00 3.61 -19.03
N CYS A 176 -2.08 4.27 -18.63
CA CYS A 176 -2.56 5.47 -19.28
C CYS A 176 -1.71 6.66 -18.81
N PRO A 177 -0.97 7.36 -19.69
CA PRO A 177 -0.10 8.47 -19.31
C PRO A 177 -0.86 9.79 -19.04
N ASN A 178 -2.15 9.84 -19.33
CA ASN A 178 -2.98 11.05 -19.20
C ASN A 178 -3.48 11.25 -17.78
N GLU A 179 -2.57 11.52 -16.85
CA GLU A 179 -2.88 11.59 -15.41
C GLU A 179 -3.70 12.82 -15.00
N THR A 180 -3.77 13.85 -15.86
CA THR A 180 -4.45 15.14 -15.57
C THR A 180 -5.84 15.25 -16.20
N ALA A 181 -6.17 14.37 -17.16
CA ALA A 181 -7.46 14.42 -17.86
C ALA A 181 -8.19 13.07 -17.97
N CYS A 182 -7.59 11.99 -17.51
CA CYS A 182 -8.25 10.68 -17.47
C CYS A 182 -9.17 10.58 -16.24
N PRO A 183 -10.52 10.48 -16.41
CA PRO A 183 -11.46 10.58 -15.30
C PRO A 183 -11.22 9.58 -14.15
N PRO A 184 -10.96 8.27 -14.39
CA PRO A 184 -10.67 7.36 -13.30
C PRO A 184 -9.41 7.71 -12.51
N GLN A 185 -8.38 8.28 -13.16
CA GLN A 185 -7.17 8.69 -12.46
C GLN A 185 -7.44 9.90 -11.57
N ILE A 186 -8.17 10.89 -12.07
CA ILE A 186 -8.55 12.09 -11.30
C ILE A 186 -9.39 11.67 -10.08
N LYS A 187 -10.49 10.95 -10.32
CA LYS A 187 -11.37 10.48 -9.24
C LYS A 187 -10.61 9.61 -8.22
N GLY A 188 -9.81 8.67 -8.69
CA GLY A 188 -9.02 7.81 -7.81
C GLY A 188 -7.93 8.55 -7.02
N LYS A 189 -7.35 9.64 -7.54
CA LYS A 189 -6.46 10.54 -6.77
C LYS A 189 -7.24 11.25 -5.66
N ILE A 190 -8.45 11.73 -5.93
CA ILE A 190 -9.32 12.37 -4.93
C ILE A 190 -9.76 11.34 -3.87
N GLU A 191 -10.20 10.16 -4.27
CA GLU A 191 -10.57 9.07 -3.35
C GLU A 191 -9.41 8.65 -2.43
N HIS A 192 -8.20 8.58 -2.98
CA HIS A 192 -7.00 8.34 -2.17
C HIS A 192 -6.74 9.46 -1.17
N PHE A 193 -6.84 10.71 -1.63
CA PHE A 193 -6.60 11.90 -0.81
C PHE A 193 -7.56 11.97 0.38
N ILE A 194 -8.85 11.73 0.19
CA ILE A 194 -9.87 11.77 1.25
C ILE A 194 -9.82 10.54 2.17
N SER A 195 -9.11 9.49 1.80
CA SER A 195 -9.12 8.22 2.51
C SER A 195 -8.69 8.34 3.97
N ARG A 196 -9.14 7.38 4.80
CA ARG A 196 -8.87 7.36 6.25
C ARG A 196 -7.39 7.45 6.62
N LYS A 197 -6.51 6.87 5.81
CA LYS A 197 -5.06 6.91 6.05
C LYS A 197 -4.38 8.18 5.54
N ALA A 198 -5.02 8.90 4.63
CA ALA A 198 -4.57 10.18 4.11
C ALA A 198 -5.21 11.34 4.88
N MET A 199 -6.05 12.14 4.26
CA MET A 199 -6.65 13.32 4.89
C MET A 199 -7.83 13.00 5.82
N ASN A 200 -8.36 11.77 5.80
CA ASN A 200 -9.46 11.30 6.66
C ASN A 200 -10.70 12.21 6.60
N ILE A 201 -11.15 12.52 5.41
CA ILE A 201 -12.35 13.34 5.20
C ILE A 201 -13.58 12.43 5.20
N ASP A 202 -14.34 12.48 6.28
CA ASP A 202 -15.58 11.71 6.40
C ASP A 202 -16.72 12.31 5.56
N GLY A 203 -17.68 11.49 5.19
CA GLY A 203 -18.84 11.88 4.39
C GLY A 203 -18.62 11.92 2.88
N LEU A 204 -17.38 11.79 2.40
CA LEU A 204 -17.03 11.64 0.99
C LEU A 204 -16.72 10.19 0.66
N GLY A 205 -17.54 9.57 -0.18
CA GLY A 205 -17.28 8.24 -0.75
C GLY A 205 -17.07 8.32 -2.26
N PRO A 206 -16.71 7.18 -2.91
CA PRO A 206 -16.49 7.14 -4.37
C PRO A 206 -17.67 7.66 -5.19
N GLU A 207 -18.91 7.37 -4.77
CA GLU A 207 -20.14 7.85 -5.47
C GLU A 207 -20.28 9.36 -5.37
N THR A 208 -19.97 9.94 -4.21
CA THR A 208 -20.02 11.39 -3.99
C THR A 208 -18.91 12.10 -4.77
N VAL A 209 -17.70 11.55 -4.78
CA VAL A 209 -16.58 12.06 -5.60
C VAL A 209 -16.94 12.03 -7.08
N ASP A 210 -17.51 10.95 -7.57
CA ASP A 210 -17.97 10.84 -8.95
C ASP A 210 -19.04 11.88 -9.30
N MET A 211 -20.01 12.09 -8.41
CA MET A 211 -21.04 13.11 -8.58
C MET A 211 -20.44 14.52 -8.64
N PHE A 212 -19.58 14.87 -7.69
CA PHE A 212 -18.95 16.19 -7.66
C PHE A 212 -18.07 16.44 -8.89
N TYR A 213 -17.34 15.42 -9.33
CA TYR A 213 -16.53 15.48 -10.54
C TYR A 213 -17.41 15.71 -11.79
N ARG A 214 -18.49 14.94 -11.97
CA ARG A 214 -19.42 15.07 -13.11
C ARG A 214 -20.12 16.44 -13.15
N LEU A 215 -20.42 17.01 -11.98
CA LEU A 215 -21.03 18.33 -11.86
C LEU A 215 -20.00 19.46 -12.02
N GLY A 216 -18.71 19.16 -12.15
CA GLY A 216 -17.66 20.15 -12.28
C GLY A 216 -17.33 20.90 -11.00
N LEU A 217 -17.81 20.45 -9.84
CA LEU A 217 -17.54 21.05 -8.53
C LEU A 217 -16.09 20.82 -8.10
N ILE A 218 -15.50 19.68 -8.48
CA ILE A 218 -14.11 19.35 -8.21
C ILE A 218 -13.44 18.82 -9.48
N LYS A 219 -12.20 19.23 -9.73
CA LYS A 219 -11.32 18.76 -10.80
C LYS A 219 -10.05 18.14 -10.26
N ASP A 220 -9.67 18.52 -9.05
CA ASP A 220 -8.53 17.99 -8.31
C ASP A 220 -8.78 18.03 -6.80
N THR A 221 -7.78 17.64 -6.01
CA THR A 221 -7.88 17.57 -4.55
C THR A 221 -7.93 18.94 -3.87
N ALA A 222 -7.37 20.01 -4.48
CA ALA A 222 -7.39 21.35 -3.91
C ALA A 222 -8.78 22.01 -4.01
N ASP A 223 -9.57 21.62 -5.01
CA ASP A 223 -10.95 22.13 -5.16
C ASP A 223 -11.86 21.72 -4.01
N LEU A 224 -11.55 20.62 -3.31
CA LEU A 224 -12.30 20.19 -2.11
C LEU A 224 -12.37 21.32 -1.08
N TYR A 225 -11.31 22.08 -0.89
CA TYR A 225 -11.21 23.17 0.08
C TYR A 225 -11.95 24.44 -0.31
N GLN A 226 -12.51 24.50 -1.52
CA GLN A 226 -13.34 25.58 -2.01
C GLN A 226 -14.84 25.29 -1.89
N LEU A 227 -15.23 24.03 -1.58
CA LEU A 227 -16.61 23.61 -1.48
C LEU A 227 -17.31 24.27 -0.27
N LYS A 228 -18.52 24.75 -0.51
CA LYS A 228 -19.39 25.34 0.50
C LYS A 228 -20.65 24.46 0.70
N THR A 229 -21.27 24.58 1.85
CA THR A 229 -22.52 23.88 2.16
C THR A 229 -23.60 24.14 1.09
N ASP A 230 -23.68 25.37 0.58
CA ASP A 230 -24.67 25.76 -0.44
C ASP A 230 -24.44 25.06 -1.78
N ASP A 231 -23.21 24.69 -2.14
CA ASP A 231 -22.86 23.96 -3.36
C ASP A 231 -23.35 22.49 -3.30
N ILE A 232 -23.53 21.95 -2.09
CA ILE A 232 -23.73 20.51 -1.86
C ILE A 232 -25.16 20.19 -1.42
N LYS A 233 -25.77 21.00 -0.56
CA LYS A 233 -27.03 20.68 0.15
C LYS A 233 -28.22 20.37 -0.76
N ASN A 234 -28.24 20.90 -1.99
CA ASN A 234 -29.32 20.72 -2.95
C ASN A 234 -29.04 19.62 -3.98
N LEU A 235 -27.92 18.90 -3.87
CA LEU A 235 -27.58 17.81 -4.78
C LEU A 235 -28.41 16.56 -4.47
N GLU A 236 -28.53 15.69 -5.44
CA GLU A 236 -29.24 14.42 -5.29
C GLU A 236 -28.69 13.61 -4.11
N ARG A 237 -29.55 13.10 -3.25
CA ARG A 237 -29.21 12.33 -2.02
C ARG A 237 -28.36 13.10 -0.99
N MET A 238 -28.22 14.40 -1.13
CA MET A 238 -27.60 15.29 -0.15
C MET A 238 -28.66 16.09 0.58
N GLY A 239 -28.37 16.47 1.81
CA GLY A 239 -29.17 17.37 2.60
C GLY A 239 -28.25 18.31 3.39
N GLU A 240 -28.80 19.28 4.06
CA GLU A 240 -28.05 20.29 4.80
C GLU A 240 -27.03 19.65 5.77
N LYS A 241 -27.47 18.69 6.59
CA LYS A 241 -26.60 17.98 7.54
C LYS A 241 -25.46 17.19 6.87
N SER A 242 -25.72 16.56 5.73
CA SER A 242 -24.69 15.84 4.98
C SER A 242 -23.66 16.81 4.39
N ALA A 243 -24.13 17.93 3.84
CA ALA A 243 -23.27 18.98 3.29
C ALA A 243 -22.40 19.63 4.40
N GLU A 244 -22.99 19.93 5.55
CA GLU A 244 -22.24 20.45 6.71
C GLU A 244 -21.17 19.45 7.19
N ASN A 245 -21.50 18.17 7.30
CA ASN A 245 -20.53 17.12 7.70
C ASN A 245 -19.36 17.05 6.73
N ILE A 246 -19.60 17.11 5.42
CA ILE A 246 -18.55 17.11 4.41
C ILE A 246 -17.65 18.34 4.56
N VAL A 247 -18.23 19.54 4.62
CA VAL A 247 -17.47 20.80 4.75
C VAL A 247 -16.67 20.83 6.05
N ASN A 248 -17.26 20.39 7.16
CA ASN A 248 -16.57 20.28 8.46
C ASN A 248 -15.44 19.25 8.42
N GLY A 249 -15.64 18.10 7.77
CA GLY A 249 -14.61 17.09 7.56
C GLY A 249 -13.43 17.62 6.73
N ILE A 250 -13.72 18.39 5.68
CA ILE A 250 -12.70 19.07 4.87
C ILE A 250 -11.95 20.11 5.72
N ALA A 251 -12.65 20.91 6.51
CA ALA A 251 -12.00 21.88 7.40
C ALA A 251 -11.10 21.20 8.44
N ALA A 252 -11.59 20.15 9.09
CA ALA A 252 -10.81 19.36 10.07
C ALA A 252 -9.57 18.71 9.47
N SER A 253 -9.59 18.34 8.18
CA SER A 253 -8.46 17.73 7.50
C SER A 253 -7.24 18.65 7.38
N LYS A 254 -7.39 19.96 7.54
CA LYS A 254 -6.27 20.92 7.55
C LYS A 254 -5.28 20.69 8.71
N GLU A 255 -5.75 20.05 9.79
CA GLU A 255 -4.92 19.72 10.97
C GLU A 255 -4.19 18.37 10.82
N VAL A 256 -4.36 17.70 9.70
CA VAL A 256 -3.70 16.41 9.44
C VAL A 256 -2.19 16.63 9.29
N PRO A 257 -1.33 15.84 9.99
CA PRO A 257 0.10 16.07 10.03
C PRO A 257 0.79 15.84 8.68
N PHE A 258 1.95 16.47 8.51
CA PHE A 258 2.71 16.55 7.26
C PHE A 258 2.95 15.21 6.57
N GLU A 259 3.31 14.16 7.31
CA GLU A 259 3.53 12.82 6.73
C GLU A 259 2.27 12.23 6.08
N ARG A 260 1.09 12.56 6.60
CA ARG A 260 -0.16 12.11 6.00
C ARG A 260 -0.55 12.93 4.78
N VAL A 261 -0.25 14.23 4.78
CA VAL A 261 -0.42 15.07 3.60
C VAL A 261 0.49 14.59 2.48
N LEU A 262 1.76 14.29 2.75
CA LEU A 262 2.68 13.68 1.79
C LEU A 262 2.15 12.36 1.22
N PHE A 263 1.61 11.49 2.06
CA PHE A 263 0.97 10.27 1.60
C PHE A 263 -0.27 10.56 0.74
N ALA A 264 -1.06 11.58 1.11
CA ALA A 264 -2.27 11.99 0.39
C ALA A 264 -1.98 12.52 -1.02
N LEU A 265 -0.81 13.13 -1.27
CA LEU A 265 -0.39 13.57 -2.61
C LEU A 265 -0.33 12.42 -3.62
N GLY A 266 -0.20 11.17 -3.14
CA GLY A 266 -0.26 9.98 -3.98
C GLY A 266 0.93 9.81 -4.90
N ILE A 267 2.10 10.35 -4.55
CA ILE A 267 3.36 10.20 -5.29
C ILE A 267 3.64 8.70 -5.47
N ARG A 268 3.96 8.30 -6.68
CA ARG A 268 4.19 6.89 -7.00
C ARG A 268 5.33 6.33 -6.15
N PHE A 269 5.14 5.11 -5.61
CA PHE A 269 6.04 4.44 -4.67
C PHE A 269 6.17 5.08 -3.30
N VAL A 270 5.56 6.22 -3.04
CA VAL A 270 5.52 6.85 -1.72
C VAL A 270 4.29 6.35 -0.97
N GLY A 271 4.47 5.27 -0.21
CA GLY A 271 3.48 4.74 0.70
C GLY A 271 3.56 5.42 2.07
N GLU A 272 2.67 5.04 2.99
CA GLU A 272 2.57 5.58 4.35
C GLU A 272 3.92 5.57 5.11
N THR A 273 4.68 4.47 5.02
CA THR A 273 5.98 4.35 5.67
C THR A 273 7.03 5.28 5.07
N VAL A 274 7.08 5.38 3.74
CA VAL A 274 8.00 6.24 3.02
C VAL A 274 7.67 7.72 3.28
N ALA A 275 6.39 8.09 3.26
CA ALA A 275 5.94 9.44 3.58
C ALA A 275 6.37 9.88 4.99
N LYS A 276 6.26 8.99 5.99
CA LYS A 276 6.78 9.23 7.35
C LYS A 276 8.27 9.50 7.38
N LYS A 277 9.06 8.73 6.62
CA LYS A 277 10.52 8.91 6.56
C LYS A 277 10.90 10.23 5.88
N ILE A 278 10.21 10.57 4.80
CA ILE A 278 10.39 11.86 4.12
C ILE A 278 10.06 13.00 5.07
N ALA A 279 8.90 12.99 5.73
CA ALA A 279 8.49 14.04 6.66
C ALA A 279 9.46 14.22 7.85
N LYS A 280 10.14 13.16 8.27
CA LYS A 280 11.20 13.25 9.30
C LYS A 280 12.50 13.87 8.78
N SER A 281 12.78 13.75 7.47
CA SER A 281 14.05 14.15 6.86
C SER A 281 14.03 15.55 6.26
N PHE A 282 12.85 16.13 6.06
CA PHE A 282 12.64 17.46 5.50
C PHE A 282 11.84 18.33 6.46
N THR A 283 12.16 19.61 6.52
CA THR A 283 11.47 20.58 7.38
C THR A 283 10.10 20.93 6.82
N ASP A 284 10.02 21.08 5.52
CA ASP A 284 8.84 21.50 4.79
C ASP A 284 8.80 20.92 3.37
N ILE A 285 7.72 21.22 2.67
CA ILE A 285 7.50 20.73 1.31
C ILE A 285 8.46 21.39 0.31
N GLU A 286 8.85 22.64 0.51
CA GLU A 286 9.75 23.39 -0.37
C GLU A 286 11.16 22.79 -0.37
N GLU A 287 11.64 22.35 0.79
CA GLU A 287 12.91 21.63 0.91
C GLU A 287 12.85 20.30 0.15
N LEU A 288 11.72 19.58 0.22
CA LEU A 288 11.51 18.33 -0.52
C LEU A 288 11.42 18.56 -2.04
N GLU A 289 10.72 19.59 -2.49
CA GLU A 289 10.57 19.94 -3.91
C GLU A 289 11.89 20.23 -4.61
N ASN A 290 12.86 20.75 -3.86
CA ASN A 290 14.18 21.13 -4.34
C ASN A 290 15.27 20.08 -4.01
N ALA A 291 14.87 18.93 -3.46
CA ALA A 291 15.80 17.87 -3.12
C ALA A 291 16.34 17.17 -4.37
N ASP A 292 17.65 16.95 -4.40
CA ASP A 292 18.30 16.16 -5.43
C ASP A 292 18.25 14.66 -5.15
N LEU A 293 18.68 13.86 -6.13
CA LEU A 293 18.67 12.40 -6.05
C LEU A 293 19.49 11.86 -4.88
N GLU A 294 20.67 12.45 -4.64
CA GLU A 294 21.58 11.99 -3.58
C GLU A 294 21.02 12.28 -2.19
N LYS A 295 20.42 13.46 -1.99
CA LYS A 295 19.76 13.82 -0.72
C LYS A 295 18.62 12.85 -0.41
N LEU A 296 17.80 12.52 -1.40
CA LEU A 296 16.70 11.56 -1.25
C LEU A 296 17.19 10.14 -0.97
N LYS A 297 18.22 9.66 -1.68
CA LYS A 297 18.82 8.32 -1.49
C LYS A 297 19.52 8.14 -0.14
N ASN A 298 19.92 9.22 0.51
CA ASN A 298 20.50 9.17 1.84
C ASN A 298 19.49 8.85 2.96
N ILE A 299 18.19 8.92 2.65
CA ILE A 299 17.11 8.55 3.57
C ILE A 299 16.96 7.02 3.55
N ASP A 300 16.93 6.42 4.75
CA ASP A 300 16.79 4.97 4.92
C ASP A 300 15.54 4.42 4.20
N GLU A 301 15.71 3.31 3.47
CA GLU A 301 14.69 2.65 2.62
C GLU A 301 14.23 3.47 1.39
N ILE A 302 14.80 4.63 1.09
CA ILE A 302 14.54 5.34 -0.15
C ILE A 302 15.61 4.98 -1.19
N GLY A 303 15.28 4.02 -2.04
CA GLY A 303 16.10 3.64 -3.19
C GLY A 303 15.90 4.59 -4.37
N GLU A 304 16.73 4.41 -5.40
CA GLU A 304 16.74 5.24 -6.62
C GLU A 304 15.36 5.38 -7.28
N LYS A 305 14.59 4.28 -7.35
CA LYS A 305 13.24 4.29 -7.96
C LYS A 305 12.26 5.20 -7.24
N ILE A 306 12.29 5.22 -5.90
CA ILE A 306 11.44 6.10 -5.09
C ILE A 306 11.91 7.54 -5.22
N ALA A 307 13.22 7.78 -5.11
CA ALA A 307 13.80 9.11 -5.23
C ALA A 307 13.51 9.74 -6.60
N GLN A 308 13.69 8.98 -7.67
CA GLN A 308 13.35 9.45 -9.03
C GLN A 308 11.86 9.75 -9.20
N SER A 309 10.99 8.97 -8.57
CA SER A 309 9.54 9.22 -8.60
C SER A 309 9.17 10.53 -7.91
N ILE A 310 9.81 10.87 -6.81
CA ILE A 310 9.62 12.15 -6.09
C ILE A 310 10.06 13.31 -6.96
N ILE A 311 11.27 13.24 -7.54
CA ILE A 311 11.81 14.26 -8.44
C ILE A 311 10.88 14.46 -9.65
N THR A 312 10.43 13.38 -10.26
CA THR A 312 9.51 13.43 -11.42
C THR A 312 8.19 14.10 -11.04
N TYR A 313 7.65 13.80 -9.86
CA TYR A 313 6.40 14.40 -9.37
C TYR A 313 6.54 15.94 -9.26
N PHE A 314 7.59 16.43 -8.61
CA PHE A 314 7.81 17.87 -8.42
C PHE A 314 8.41 18.58 -9.66
N SER A 315 8.92 17.85 -10.64
CA SER A 315 9.30 18.43 -11.95
C SER A 315 8.08 18.79 -12.80
N ASN A 316 6.91 18.22 -12.49
CA ASN A 316 5.67 18.54 -13.18
C ASN A 316 5.07 19.86 -12.63
N PRO A 317 4.94 20.91 -13.44
CA PRO A 317 4.40 22.21 -12.99
C PRO A 317 2.95 22.10 -12.47
N VAL A 318 2.14 21.18 -13.02
CA VAL A 318 0.76 20.96 -12.56
C VAL A 318 0.74 20.44 -11.11
N ASN A 319 1.66 19.55 -10.77
CA ASN A 319 1.76 19.03 -9.41
C ASN A 319 2.25 20.09 -8.42
N ARG A 320 3.22 20.93 -8.84
CA ARG A 320 3.67 22.07 -8.02
C ARG A 320 2.55 23.07 -7.76
N GLU A 321 1.80 23.44 -8.80
CA GLU A 321 0.64 24.32 -8.66
C GLU A 321 -0.41 23.71 -7.69
N LEU A 322 -0.68 22.42 -7.80
CA LEU A 322 -1.57 21.73 -6.89
C LEU A 322 -1.09 21.82 -5.42
N VAL A 323 0.19 21.59 -5.16
CA VAL A 323 0.79 21.70 -3.83
C VAL A 323 0.69 23.13 -3.29
N GLU A 324 0.98 24.15 -4.10
CA GLU A 324 0.84 25.55 -3.72
C GLU A 324 -0.62 25.91 -3.37
N ARG A 325 -1.58 25.39 -4.13
CA ARG A 325 -3.01 25.57 -3.82
C ARG A 325 -3.41 24.89 -2.51
N LEU A 326 -2.91 23.68 -2.24
CA LEU A 326 -3.13 22.99 -0.97
C LEU A 326 -2.51 23.76 0.21
N LYS A 327 -1.29 24.30 0.02
CA LYS A 327 -0.63 25.16 1.00
C LYS A 327 -1.44 26.43 1.29
N SER A 328 -1.90 27.10 0.23
CA SER A 328 -2.74 28.31 0.34
C SER A 328 -4.08 28.05 1.05
N ASN A 329 -4.59 26.82 0.99
CA ASN A 329 -5.77 26.39 1.71
C ASN A 329 -5.50 26.03 3.20
N GLY A 330 -4.23 26.09 3.65
CA GLY A 330 -3.84 25.94 5.04
C GLY A 330 -3.54 24.49 5.47
N LEU A 331 -3.17 23.60 4.55
CA LEU A 331 -2.73 22.25 4.90
C LEU A 331 -1.35 22.25 5.56
N GLN A 332 -1.10 21.28 6.42
CA GLN A 332 0.18 21.11 7.12
C GLN A 332 1.24 20.54 6.17
N LEU A 333 2.00 21.41 5.50
CA LEU A 333 3.06 21.04 4.57
C LEU A 333 4.47 21.29 5.15
N HIS A 334 4.57 21.33 6.47
CA HIS A 334 5.80 21.48 7.24
C HIS A 334 5.70 20.70 8.56
N ARG A 335 6.83 20.46 9.18
CA ARG A 335 6.91 19.88 10.53
C ARG A 335 6.50 20.93 11.55
N THR A 336 5.67 20.53 12.49
CA THR A 336 5.26 21.41 13.60
C THR A 336 6.34 21.50 14.68
N GLU A 337 6.26 22.51 15.57
CA GLU A 337 7.15 22.60 16.74
C GLU A 337 7.00 21.39 17.68
N GLU A 338 5.82 20.80 17.75
CA GLU A 338 5.57 19.56 18.50
C GLU A 338 6.31 18.37 17.90
N ASP A 339 6.39 18.28 16.58
CA ASP A 339 7.17 17.26 15.88
C ASP A 339 8.68 17.40 16.13
N LEU A 340 9.12 18.63 16.41
CA LEU A 340 10.51 18.97 16.74
C LEU A 340 10.77 18.91 18.25
N SER A 341 9.72 18.91 19.08
CA SER A 341 9.86 18.85 20.53
C SER A 341 10.47 17.51 20.97
N GLY A 342 11.56 17.60 21.74
CA GLY A 342 12.31 16.41 22.17
C GLY A 342 13.43 15.97 21.24
N TYR A 343 13.64 16.67 20.11
CA TYR A 343 14.84 16.47 19.29
C TYR A 343 16.03 17.23 19.89
N THR A 344 17.18 16.55 19.95
CA THR A 344 18.44 17.14 20.39
C THR A 344 19.57 16.70 19.47
N ASP A 345 20.68 17.42 19.48
CA ASP A 345 21.88 17.06 18.69
C ASP A 345 22.92 16.27 19.48
N LYS A 346 22.53 15.67 20.62
CA LYS A 346 23.46 14.95 21.52
C LYS A 346 24.24 13.82 20.85
N LEU A 347 23.65 13.22 19.80
CA LEU A 347 24.22 12.12 19.02
C LEU A 347 24.55 12.55 17.59
N ALA A 348 24.58 13.86 17.29
CA ALA A 348 24.88 14.37 15.96
C ALA A 348 26.21 13.82 15.42
N GLY A 349 26.18 13.33 14.18
CA GLY A 349 27.34 12.71 13.53
C GLY A 349 27.67 11.28 14.01
N GLN A 350 26.95 10.72 14.98
CA GLN A 350 27.16 9.36 15.46
C GLN A 350 26.39 8.34 14.63
N SER A 351 27.08 7.29 14.17
CA SER A 351 26.46 6.13 13.52
C SER A 351 26.43 4.95 14.50
N ILE A 352 25.23 4.53 14.88
CA ILE A 352 25.00 3.60 15.98
C ILE A 352 24.35 2.31 15.45
N VAL A 353 24.90 1.16 15.85
CA VAL A 353 24.30 -0.17 15.56
C VAL A 353 23.59 -0.64 16.83
N ILE A 354 22.34 -1.06 16.69
CA ILE A 354 21.56 -1.69 17.76
C ILE A 354 21.61 -3.22 17.58
N SER A 355 22.08 -3.94 18.60
CA SER A 355 22.20 -5.41 18.54
C SER A 355 21.91 -6.06 19.89
N GLY A 356 21.28 -7.24 19.87
CA GLY A 356 20.93 -7.96 21.10
C GLY A 356 19.46 -7.80 21.50
N VAL A 357 19.15 -8.21 22.71
CA VAL A 357 17.84 -8.18 23.35
C VAL A 357 17.86 -7.17 24.47
N PHE A 358 16.87 -6.32 24.54
CA PHE A 358 16.80 -5.23 25.50
C PHE A 358 15.66 -5.46 26.50
N THR A 359 15.84 -5.03 27.74
CA THR A 359 14.89 -5.21 28.84
C THR A 359 14.00 -4.00 29.05
N HIS A 360 14.49 -2.78 28.81
CA HIS A 360 13.79 -1.53 29.12
C HIS A 360 13.00 -0.98 27.93
N HIS A 361 13.60 -0.99 26.75
CA HIS A 361 12.98 -0.49 25.50
C HIS A 361 13.09 -1.52 24.39
N SER A 362 12.19 -1.46 23.44
CA SER A 362 12.28 -2.23 22.20
C SER A 362 13.40 -1.67 21.29
N ARG A 363 13.81 -2.44 20.29
CA ARG A 363 14.77 -1.94 19.29
C ARG A 363 14.27 -0.71 18.55
N ASP A 364 12.97 -0.66 18.26
CA ASP A 364 12.37 0.44 17.54
C ASP A 364 12.31 1.70 18.40
N GLU A 365 12.05 1.58 19.71
CA GLU A 365 12.15 2.70 20.65
C GLU A 365 13.58 3.24 20.79
N TYR A 366 14.59 2.37 20.87
CA TYR A 366 15.99 2.81 20.88
C TYR A 366 16.40 3.47 19.55
N LYS A 367 15.92 2.98 18.43
CA LYS A 367 16.13 3.61 17.13
C LYS A 367 15.54 5.01 17.09
N GLU A 368 14.31 5.17 17.58
CA GLU A 368 13.65 6.47 17.69
C GLU A 368 14.39 7.42 18.62
N MET A 369 14.89 6.93 19.76
CA MET A 369 15.72 7.71 20.68
C MET A 369 17.02 8.19 20.03
N ILE A 370 17.70 7.35 19.28
CA ILE A 370 18.92 7.70 18.55
C ILE A 370 18.60 8.80 17.51
N GLU A 371 17.55 8.61 16.72
CA GLU A 371 17.12 9.56 15.69
C GLU A 371 16.68 10.91 16.31
N LYS A 372 15.92 10.89 17.40
CA LYS A 372 15.52 12.09 18.15
C LYS A 372 16.70 12.87 18.72
N ASN A 373 17.81 12.20 18.98
CA ASN A 373 19.02 12.84 19.50
C ASN A 373 20.06 13.15 18.39
N GLY A 374 19.66 13.15 17.10
CA GLY A 374 20.53 13.52 15.99
C GLY A 374 21.49 12.43 15.52
N GLY A 375 21.40 11.21 16.10
CA GLY A 375 22.21 10.06 15.70
C GLY A 375 21.64 9.30 14.50
N LYS A 376 22.49 8.53 13.82
CA LYS A 376 22.10 7.66 12.70
C LYS A 376 22.12 6.20 13.14
N ASN A 377 20.98 5.52 13.07
CA ASN A 377 20.92 4.07 13.25
C ASN A 377 21.34 3.37 11.95
N VAL A 378 22.34 2.46 12.04
CA VAL A 378 22.85 1.70 10.91
C VAL A 378 22.71 0.19 11.15
N GLY A 379 22.38 -0.55 10.10
CA GLY A 379 22.06 -1.98 10.19
C GLY A 379 23.29 -2.89 10.35
N SER A 380 24.48 -2.43 9.95
CA SER A 380 25.72 -3.22 9.95
C SER A 380 26.90 -2.45 10.51
N ILE A 381 27.83 -3.18 11.18
CA ILE A 381 29.04 -2.62 11.74
C ILE A 381 30.06 -2.37 10.62
N SER A 382 30.63 -1.18 10.59
CA SER A 382 31.70 -0.77 9.67
C SER A 382 32.70 0.13 10.38
N SER A 383 33.79 0.50 9.71
CA SER A 383 34.76 1.48 10.23
C SER A 383 34.17 2.87 10.51
N LYS A 384 32.98 3.15 9.97
CA LYS A 384 32.22 4.39 10.21
C LYS A 384 31.22 4.28 11.38
N THR A 385 31.13 3.12 12.03
CA THR A 385 30.23 2.92 13.18
C THR A 385 30.88 3.56 14.40
N SER A 386 30.18 4.47 15.06
CA SER A 386 30.70 5.19 16.25
C SER A 386 30.68 4.30 17.48
N PHE A 387 29.55 3.62 17.73
CA PHE A 387 29.43 2.63 18.80
C PHE A 387 28.26 1.67 18.56
N ILE A 388 28.20 0.62 19.40
CA ILE A 388 27.13 -0.38 19.34
C ILE A 388 26.32 -0.30 20.63
N LEU A 389 25.02 -0.09 20.52
CA LEU A 389 24.09 -0.31 21.62
C LEU A 389 23.82 -1.82 21.73
N ALA A 390 24.53 -2.48 22.63
CA ALA A 390 24.48 -3.92 22.84
C ALA A 390 23.49 -4.29 23.95
N GLY A 391 22.49 -5.10 23.62
CA GLY A 391 21.65 -5.77 24.59
C GLY A 391 22.14 -7.18 24.90
N GLU A 392 21.37 -7.92 25.72
CA GLU A 392 21.66 -9.34 26.01
C GLU A 392 21.66 -10.18 24.71
N ASN A 393 22.50 -11.23 24.66
CA ASN A 393 22.58 -12.16 23.54
C ASN A 393 22.91 -11.49 22.19
N MET A 394 23.78 -10.50 22.18
CA MET A 394 24.34 -10.00 20.93
C MET A 394 25.06 -11.15 20.20
N GLY A 395 24.75 -11.34 18.91
CA GLY A 395 25.30 -12.44 18.13
C GLY A 395 26.83 -12.39 18.06
N PRO A 396 27.54 -13.55 18.25
CA PRO A 396 29.00 -13.60 18.34
C PRO A 396 29.73 -13.01 17.14
N ALA A 397 29.20 -13.19 15.93
CA ALA A 397 29.77 -12.62 14.70
C ALA A 397 29.78 -11.09 14.69
N LYS A 398 28.80 -10.44 15.30
CA LYS A 398 28.76 -8.98 15.42
C LYS A 398 29.75 -8.49 16.49
N LEU A 399 29.86 -9.21 17.60
CA LEU A 399 30.82 -8.91 18.64
C LEU A 399 32.26 -9.00 18.12
N GLU A 400 32.58 -10.08 17.42
CA GLU A 400 33.88 -10.28 16.80
C GLU A 400 34.23 -9.19 15.77
N LYS A 401 33.25 -8.81 14.95
CA LYS A 401 33.42 -7.75 13.95
C LYS A 401 33.63 -6.38 14.61
N ALA A 402 32.94 -6.09 15.71
CA ALA A 402 33.14 -4.88 16.49
C ALA A 402 34.55 -4.79 17.04
N GLN A 403 35.01 -5.87 17.67
CA GLN A 403 36.37 -5.96 18.24
C GLN A 403 37.46 -5.78 17.16
N LYS A 404 37.32 -6.42 16.00
CA LYS A 404 38.25 -6.25 14.88
C LYS A 404 38.33 -4.84 14.33
N LEU A 405 37.23 -4.09 14.39
CA LEU A 405 37.15 -2.72 13.90
C LEU A 405 37.36 -1.65 14.98
N GLY A 406 37.62 -2.06 16.24
CA GLY A 406 37.79 -1.14 17.35
C GLY A 406 36.56 -0.31 17.69
N VAL A 407 35.35 -0.82 17.37
CA VAL A 407 34.08 -0.13 17.66
C VAL A 407 33.64 -0.50 19.07
N ILE A 408 33.35 0.51 19.88
CA ILE A 408 32.94 0.38 21.30
C ILE A 408 31.45 -0.06 21.39
#